data_e97f42b91e5391f00b41993ff99734b1
#
_entry.id   e97f42b91e5391f00b41993ff99734b1
#
_cell.length_a   1.000
_cell.length_b   1.000
_cell.length_c   1.000
_cell.angle_alpha   90.00
_cell.angle_beta   90.00
_cell.angle_gamma   90.00
#
_symmetry.space_group_name_H-M   'P 1'
#
loop_
_entity.id
_entity.type
_entity.pdbx_description
1 polymer ?
#
loop_
_entity_poly.entity_id
_entity_poly.type
_entity_poly.pdbx_seq_one_letter_code
_entity_poly.pdbx_strand_id
1 'polypeptide(L)'
;LTLALILWPHGAQKVLGWFGGAGWDGTYRTFTEKMGIPPFLTKVAMLTEFCAPICLALGLFTRVAALGVMIMMIVAMTKHLKNGYFANWSGKKAGEGIEFHVLYAGAALALLLTGPGPWSIDAWFMNIVHAIFG
;
A
#
# COMPACT_ATOMS: atom_id res chain seq x y z
N LEU A 1 -0.26 -7.15 -10.27
CA LEU A 1 -0.62 -8.29 -9.39
C LEU A 1 0.38 -8.51 -8.27
N THR A 2 1.68 -8.63 -8.52
CA THR A 2 2.70 -8.94 -7.48
C THR A 2 2.64 -7.97 -6.31
N LEU A 3 2.63 -6.66 -6.58
CA LEU A 3 2.54 -5.63 -5.55
C LEU A 3 1.25 -5.78 -4.71
N ALA A 4 0.13 -6.08 -5.36
CA ALA A 4 -1.15 -6.31 -4.69
C ALA A 4 -1.11 -7.56 -3.78
N LEU A 5 -0.57 -8.67 -4.28
CA LEU A 5 -0.47 -9.92 -3.50
C LEU A 5 0.40 -9.77 -2.26
N ILE A 6 1.46 -8.97 -2.33
CA ILE A 6 2.36 -8.76 -1.19
C ILE A 6 1.73 -7.78 -0.18
N LEU A 7 1.11 -6.70 -0.64
CA LEU A 7 0.59 -5.65 0.25
C LEU A 7 -0.76 -5.99 0.88
N TRP A 8 -1.63 -6.72 0.18
CA TRP A 8 -2.97 -7.01 0.68
C TRP A 8 -3.01 -7.73 2.05
N PRO A 9 -2.17 -8.75 2.31
CA PRO A 9 -2.12 -9.38 3.63
C PRO A 9 -1.80 -8.39 4.77
N HIS A 10 -0.93 -7.39 4.52
CA HIS A 10 -0.61 -6.37 5.51
C HIS A 10 -1.81 -5.46 5.80
N GLY A 11 -2.59 -5.10 4.77
CA GLY A 11 -3.84 -4.38 4.94
C GLY A 11 -4.88 -5.20 5.70
N ALA A 12 -5.01 -6.49 5.37
CA ALA A 12 -5.91 -7.42 6.05
C ALA A 12 -5.55 -7.63 7.52
N GLN A 13 -4.26 -7.69 7.86
CA GLN A 13 -3.79 -7.71 9.25
C GLN A 13 -4.28 -6.50 10.05
N LYS A 14 -4.23 -5.32 9.44
CA LYS A 14 -4.55 -4.06 10.11
C LYS A 14 -6.05 -3.79 10.20
N VAL A 15 -6.81 -4.17 9.19
CA VAL A 15 -8.25 -3.88 9.12
C VAL A 15 -9.09 -5.04 9.66
N LEU A 16 -8.80 -6.27 9.23
CA LEU A 16 -9.59 -7.46 9.55
C LEU A 16 -9.04 -8.26 10.73
N GLY A 17 -7.78 -8.00 11.14
CA GLY A 17 -7.10 -8.81 12.16
C GLY A 17 -6.67 -10.20 11.67
N TRP A 18 -6.68 -10.44 10.37
CA TRP A 18 -6.25 -11.71 9.79
C TRP A 18 -4.74 -11.90 9.91
N PHE A 19 -4.26 -13.11 9.68
CA PHE A 19 -2.82 -13.45 9.72
C PHE A 19 -2.11 -13.02 11.01
N GLY A 20 -2.81 -13.05 12.15
CA GLY A 20 -2.25 -12.63 13.44
C GLY A 20 -2.13 -11.11 13.62
N GLY A 21 -2.83 -10.32 12.81
CA GLY A 21 -2.84 -8.86 12.90
C GLY A 21 -3.68 -8.33 14.07
N ALA A 22 -3.45 -7.05 14.40
CA ALA A 22 -4.13 -6.38 15.50
C ALA A 22 -5.59 -5.97 15.20
N GLY A 23 -6.01 -6.06 13.94
CA GLY A 23 -7.31 -5.59 13.50
C GLY A 23 -7.46 -4.08 13.54
N TRP A 24 -8.69 -3.60 13.28
CA TRP A 24 -8.97 -2.16 13.20
C TRP A 24 -8.61 -1.42 14.49
N ASP A 25 -9.16 -1.83 15.61
CA ASP A 25 -9.00 -1.10 16.89
C ASP A 25 -7.55 -1.13 17.39
N GLY A 26 -6.89 -2.26 17.32
CA GLY A 26 -5.50 -2.40 17.74
C GLY A 26 -4.55 -1.58 16.88
N THR A 27 -4.75 -1.59 15.56
CA THR A 27 -3.93 -0.81 14.63
C THR A 27 -4.22 0.69 14.79
N TYR A 28 -5.48 1.07 14.91
CA TYR A 28 -5.88 2.47 15.10
C TYR A 28 -5.24 3.07 16.36
N ARG A 29 -5.29 2.37 17.50
CA ARG A 29 -4.63 2.81 18.75
C ARG A 29 -3.12 2.90 18.60
N THR A 30 -2.51 1.91 17.94
CA THR A 30 -1.06 1.94 17.71
C THR A 30 -0.63 3.15 16.90
N PHE A 31 -1.34 3.47 15.84
CA PHE A 31 -1.01 4.60 14.97
C PHE A 31 -1.27 5.94 15.66
N THR A 32 -2.38 6.09 16.38
CA THR A 32 -2.75 7.35 17.04
C THR A 32 -1.97 7.55 18.34
N GLU A 33 -1.94 6.56 19.22
CA GLU A 33 -1.38 6.72 20.57
C GLU A 33 0.13 6.51 20.64
N LYS A 34 0.66 5.48 19.91
CA LYS A 34 2.10 5.19 19.95
C LYS A 34 2.90 5.92 18.90
N MET A 35 2.33 6.12 17.70
CA MET A 35 3.03 6.77 16.59
C MET A 35 2.67 8.23 16.42
N GLY A 36 1.66 8.74 17.15
CA GLY A 36 1.23 10.13 17.11
C GLY A 36 0.63 10.58 15.78
N ILE A 37 0.10 9.65 14.98
CA ILE A 37 -0.52 9.96 13.70
C ILE A 37 -1.93 10.50 13.96
N PRO A 38 -2.33 11.64 13.36
CA PRO A 38 -3.67 12.18 13.52
C PRO A 38 -4.76 11.15 13.16
N PRO A 39 -5.88 11.10 13.90
CA PRO A 39 -6.95 10.12 13.72
C PRO A 39 -7.47 9.99 12.28
N PHE A 40 -7.62 11.12 11.59
CA PHE A 40 -8.06 11.13 10.20
C PHE A 40 -7.03 10.45 9.27
N LEU A 41 -5.75 10.81 9.40
CA LEU A 41 -4.68 10.23 8.59
C LEU A 41 -4.48 8.75 8.89
N THR A 42 -4.68 8.33 10.14
CA THR A 42 -4.67 6.91 10.53
C THR A 42 -5.71 6.11 9.76
N LYS A 43 -6.95 6.60 9.72
CA LYS A 43 -8.04 5.93 8.98
C LYS A 43 -7.75 5.89 7.47
N VAL A 44 -7.29 7.00 6.90
CA VAL A 44 -6.90 7.07 5.49
C VAL A 44 -5.79 6.06 5.18
N ALA A 45 -4.74 6.00 6.01
CA ALA A 45 -3.64 5.06 5.83
C ALA A 45 -4.13 3.60 5.89
N MET A 46 -4.92 3.23 6.89
CA MET A 46 -5.46 1.87 7.04
C MET A 46 -6.33 1.46 5.86
N LEU A 47 -7.24 2.35 5.41
CA LEU A 47 -8.10 2.10 4.26
C LEU A 47 -7.30 2.02 2.96
N THR A 48 -6.32 2.90 2.76
CA THR A 48 -5.46 2.85 1.59
C THR A 48 -4.69 1.53 1.54
N GLU A 49 -4.11 1.10 2.66
CA GLU A 49 -3.34 -0.15 2.73
C GLU A 49 -4.19 -1.40 2.47
N PHE A 50 -5.46 -1.35 2.79
CA PHE A 50 -6.40 -2.43 2.51
C PHE A 50 -6.98 -2.37 1.08
N CYS A 51 -7.47 -1.20 0.65
CA CYS A 51 -8.19 -1.04 -0.61
C CYS A 51 -7.26 -0.90 -1.83
N ALA A 52 -6.12 -0.20 -1.70
CA ALA A 52 -5.24 0.04 -2.85
C ALA A 52 -4.71 -1.26 -3.48
N PRO A 53 -4.29 -2.29 -2.73
CA PRO A 53 -3.90 -3.57 -3.32
C PRO A 53 -5.04 -4.24 -4.08
N ILE A 54 -6.27 -4.16 -3.62
CA ILE A 54 -7.45 -4.69 -4.32
C ILE A 54 -7.65 -3.95 -5.64
N CYS A 55 -7.61 -2.62 -5.62
CA CYS A 55 -7.68 -1.78 -6.82
C CYS A 55 -6.58 -2.12 -7.81
N LEU A 56 -5.34 -2.30 -7.35
CA LEU A 56 -4.21 -2.68 -8.19
C LEU A 56 -4.37 -4.09 -8.78
N ALA A 57 -4.94 -5.04 -8.03
CA ALA A 57 -5.20 -6.40 -8.53
C ALA A 57 -6.23 -6.39 -9.67
N LEU A 58 -7.25 -5.57 -9.55
CA LEU A 58 -8.32 -5.43 -10.54
C LEU A 58 -7.96 -4.47 -11.69
N GLY A 59 -6.89 -3.69 -11.54
CA GLY A 59 -6.56 -2.61 -12.46
C GLY A 59 -7.63 -1.51 -12.47
N LEU A 60 -8.19 -1.20 -11.28
CA LEU A 60 -9.22 -0.19 -11.07
C LEU A 60 -8.60 1.03 -10.37
N PHE A 61 -8.80 2.22 -10.94
CA PHE A 61 -8.15 3.45 -10.44
C PHE A 61 -6.65 3.27 -10.21
N THR A 62 -5.99 2.56 -11.12
CA THR A 62 -4.62 2.07 -10.97
C THR A 62 -3.62 3.14 -10.55
N ARG A 63 -3.66 4.32 -11.19
CA ARG A 63 -2.75 5.43 -10.86
C ARG A 63 -3.00 6.00 -9.47
N VAL A 64 -4.28 6.14 -9.08
CA VAL A 64 -4.65 6.65 -7.76
C VAL A 64 -4.22 5.66 -6.67
N ALA A 65 -4.48 4.37 -6.87
CA ALA A 65 -4.06 3.32 -5.96
C ALA A 65 -2.53 3.25 -5.84
N ALA A 66 -1.81 3.35 -6.96
CA ALA A 66 -0.34 3.38 -6.99
C ALA A 66 0.22 4.60 -6.25
N LEU A 67 -0.37 5.78 -6.44
CA LEU A 67 0.00 6.99 -5.69
C LEU A 67 -0.20 6.80 -4.18
N GLY A 68 -1.34 6.23 -3.77
CA GLY A 68 -1.62 5.92 -2.37
C GLY A 68 -0.58 4.98 -1.76
N VAL A 69 -0.22 3.90 -2.47
CA VAL A 69 0.83 2.97 -2.03
C VAL A 69 2.19 3.68 -1.93
N MET A 70 2.55 4.49 -2.92
CA MET A 70 3.81 5.22 -2.93
C MET A 70 3.93 6.16 -1.71
N ILE A 71 2.89 6.96 -1.45
CA ILE A 71 2.85 7.86 -0.29
C ILE A 71 2.97 7.05 1.02
N MET A 72 2.21 5.95 1.15
CA MET A 72 2.29 5.09 2.33
C MET A 72 3.70 4.53 2.55
N MET A 73 4.36 4.06 1.50
CA MET A 73 5.72 3.52 1.62
C MET A 73 6.72 4.60 2.03
N ILE A 74 6.59 5.82 1.52
CA ILE A 74 7.41 6.97 1.93
C ILE A 74 7.21 7.28 3.42
N VAL A 75 5.96 7.34 3.88
CA VAL A 75 5.64 7.56 5.31
C VAL A 75 6.17 6.43 6.17
N ALA A 76 5.99 5.16 5.76
CA ALA A 76 6.52 4.01 6.47
C ALA A 76 8.04 4.05 6.57
N MET A 77 8.76 4.43 5.49
CA MET A 77 10.21 4.60 5.52
C MET A 77 10.64 5.55 6.64
N THR A 78 9.95 6.67 6.87
CA THR A 78 10.32 7.61 7.94
C THR A 78 10.30 6.97 9.33
N LYS A 79 9.44 5.98 9.55
CA LYS A 79 9.33 5.25 10.83
C LYS A 79 10.36 4.13 10.98
N HIS A 80 10.86 3.61 9.86
CA HIS A 80 11.83 2.51 9.83
C HIS A 80 13.29 2.94 9.60
N LEU A 81 13.55 4.21 9.26
CA LEU A 81 14.91 4.74 9.01
C LEU A 81 15.91 4.42 10.14
N LYS A 82 15.45 4.47 11.39
CA LYS A 82 16.29 4.15 12.56
C LYS A 82 16.83 2.73 12.59
N ASN A 83 16.20 1.81 11.87
CA ASN A 83 16.59 0.40 11.77
C ASN A 83 17.62 0.16 10.64
N GLY A 84 17.97 1.21 9.88
CA GLY A 84 18.89 1.14 8.75
C GLY A 84 18.22 0.75 7.44
N TYR A 85 19.04 0.53 6.41
CA TYR A 85 18.55 0.22 5.06
C TYR A 85 18.06 -1.24 4.93
N PHE A 86 18.93 -2.18 5.29
CA PHE A 86 18.68 -3.60 5.02
C PHE A 86 17.58 -4.19 5.89
N ALA A 87 16.76 -5.05 5.30
CA ALA A 87 15.78 -5.88 6.00
C ALA A 87 16.44 -6.75 7.07
N ASN A 88 15.64 -7.23 8.01
CA ASN A 88 16.14 -8.02 9.15
C ASN A 88 16.32 -9.50 8.79
N TRP A 89 17.10 -9.78 7.76
CA TRP A 89 17.35 -11.12 7.24
C TRP A 89 17.90 -12.11 8.30
N SER A 90 18.65 -11.61 9.26
CA SER A 90 19.25 -12.43 10.32
C SER A 90 18.36 -12.58 11.54
N GLY A 91 17.24 -11.85 11.63
CA GLY A 91 16.38 -11.79 12.81
C GLY A 91 16.99 -11.14 14.05
N LYS A 92 18.21 -10.57 13.92
CA LYS A 92 18.98 -10.02 15.06
C LYS A 92 18.75 -8.51 15.29
N LYS A 93 18.08 -7.83 14.38
CA LYS A 93 17.76 -6.40 14.51
C LYS A 93 16.48 -6.20 15.33
N ALA A 94 16.36 -5.05 15.97
CA ALA A 94 15.16 -4.66 16.73
C ALA A 94 13.92 -4.43 15.84
N GLY A 95 14.10 -4.31 14.52
CA GLY A 95 13.00 -4.10 13.55
C GLY A 95 13.50 -4.17 12.12
N GLU A 96 12.57 -4.08 11.18
CA GLU A 96 12.86 -4.09 9.75
C GLU A 96 13.45 -2.76 9.29
N GLY A 97 14.37 -2.83 8.32
CA GLY A 97 14.88 -1.66 7.61
C GLY A 97 13.93 -1.17 6.52
N ILE A 98 14.43 -0.26 5.67
CA ILE A 98 13.61 0.38 4.63
C ILE A 98 13.68 -0.29 3.25
N GLU A 99 14.48 -1.33 3.08
CA GLU A 99 14.75 -2.00 1.80
C GLU A 99 13.47 -2.36 1.03
N PHE A 100 12.53 -3.04 1.69
CA PHE A 100 11.26 -3.41 1.07
C PHE A 100 10.35 -2.21 0.79
N HIS A 101 10.39 -1.18 1.63
CA HIS A 101 9.62 0.04 1.40
C HIS A 101 10.09 0.77 0.15
N VAL A 102 11.43 0.82 -0.09
CA VAL A 102 12.00 1.39 -1.32
C VAL A 102 11.57 0.59 -2.54
N LEU A 103 11.62 -0.74 -2.46
CA LEU A 103 11.19 -1.63 -3.55
C LEU A 103 9.71 -1.41 -3.90
N TYR A 104 8.83 -1.35 -2.90
CA TYR A 104 7.40 -1.17 -3.12
C TYR A 104 7.07 0.24 -3.62
N ALA A 105 7.75 1.27 -3.11
CA ALA A 105 7.61 2.63 -3.61
C ALA A 105 8.04 2.73 -5.08
N GLY A 106 9.15 2.08 -5.47
CA GLY A 106 9.63 2.02 -6.85
C GLY A 106 8.66 1.31 -7.78
N ALA A 107 8.10 0.17 -7.35
CA ALA A 107 7.08 -0.56 -8.10
C ALA A 107 5.78 0.26 -8.26
N ALA A 108 5.35 0.95 -7.21
CA ALA A 108 4.20 1.84 -7.26
C ALA A 108 4.45 3.05 -8.19
N LEU A 109 5.65 3.63 -8.16
CA LEU A 109 6.05 4.70 -9.07
C LEU A 109 6.00 4.22 -10.54
N ALA A 110 6.51 3.03 -10.82
CA ALA A 110 6.43 2.45 -12.16
C ALA A 110 4.97 2.34 -12.63
N LEU A 111 4.05 1.83 -11.79
CA LEU A 111 2.62 1.76 -12.11
C LEU A 111 1.97 3.14 -12.26
N LEU A 112 2.38 4.12 -11.48
CA LEU A 112 1.89 5.49 -11.58
C LEU A 112 2.24 6.10 -12.96
N LEU A 113 3.45 5.86 -13.44
CA LEU A 113 3.95 6.38 -14.71
C LEU A 113 3.37 5.61 -15.92
N THR A 114 3.43 4.28 -15.89
CA THR A 114 2.96 3.42 -17.00
C THR A 114 1.43 3.32 -17.06
N GLY A 115 0.76 3.45 -15.92
CA GLY A 115 -0.68 3.27 -15.80
C GLY A 115 -1.10 1.80 -15.82
N PRO A 116 -2.41 1.55 -16.03
CA PRO A 116 -2.98 0.21 -16.09
C PRO A 116 -2.54 -0.51 -17.37
N GLY A 117 -2.35 -1.82 -17.27
CA GLY A 117 -2.11 -2.64 -18.45
C GLY A 117 -3.40 -2.89 -19.26
N PRO A 118 -3.31 -3.50 -20.44
CA PRO A 118 -4.45 -3.73 -21.34
C PRO A 118 -5.53 -4.66 -20.76
N TRP A 119 -5.21 -5.46 -19.76
CA TRP A 119 -6.09 -6.41 -19.07
C TRP A 119 -6.72 -5.82 -17.79
N SER A 120 -6.80 -4.49 -17.69
CA SER A 120 -7.33 -3.78 -16.52
C SER A 120 -8.77 -3.31 -16.71
N ILE A 121 -9.49 -3.11 -15.62
CA ILE A 121 -10.83 -2.51 -15.65
C ILE A 121 -10.75 -1.07 -16.17
N ASP A 122 -9.71 -0.32 -15.81
CA ASP A 122 -9.48 1.04 -16.33
C ASP A 122 -9.36 1.05 -17.85
N ALA A 123 -8.60 0.11 -18.45
CA ALA A 123 -8.46 0.01 -19.90
C ALA A 123 -9.78 -0.37 -20.58
N TRP A 124 -10.51 -1.32 -20.01
CA TRP A 124 -11.83 -1.72 -20.53
C TRP A 124 -12.81 -0.53 -20.51
N PHE A 125 -12.85 0.22 -19.42
CA PHE A 125 -13.71 1.40 -19.30
C PHE A 125 -13.34 2.48 -20.33
N MET A 126 -12.04 2.76 -20.51
CA MET A 126 -11.57 3.73 -21.51
C MET A 126 -11.95 3.31 -22.94
N ASN A 127 -11.89 2.03 -23.27
CA ASN A 127 -12.30 1.53 -24.56
C ASN A 127 -13.81 1.73 -24.81
N ILE A 128 -14.65 1.55 -23.79
CA ILE A 128 -16.09 1.84 -23.90
C ILE A 128 -16.34 3.33 -24.12
N VAL A 129 -15.67 4.18 -23.35
CA VAL A 129 -15.81 5.65 -23.51
C VAL A 129 -15.41 6.08 -24.92
N HIS A 130 -14.30 5.57 -25.45
CA HIS A 130 -13.89 5.85 -26.82
C HIS A 130 -14.90 5.32 -27.87
N ALA A 131 -15.51 4.17 -27.64
CA ALA A 131 -16.50 3.63 -28.56
C ALA A 131 -17.83 4.43 -28.59
N ILE A 132 -18.15 5.15 -27.49
CA ILE A 132 -19.39 5.93 -27.38
C ILE A 132 -19.19 7.37 -27.87
N PHE A 133 -18.04 7.97 -27.59
CA PHE A 133 -17.80 9.41 -27.77
C PHE A 133 -16.70 9.75 -28.80
N GLY A 134 -15.96 8.76 -29.30
CA GLY A 134 -14.94 8.92 -30.35
C GLY A 134 -15.51 8.64 -31.69
#